data_9b7c04d7b4e498d53bbdfd4ca97b1d35
#
_entry.id   9b7c04d7b4e498d53bbdfd4ca97b1d35
#
_cell.length_a   1.000
_cell.length_b   1.000
_cell.length_c   1.000
_cell.angle_alpha   90.00
_cell.angle_beta   90.00
_cell.angle_gamma   90.00
#
_symmetry.space_group_name_H-M   'P 1'
#
loop_
_entity.id
_entity.type
_entity.pdbx_description
1 polymer ?
#
loop_
_entity_poly.entity_id
_entity_poly.type
_entity_poly.pdbx_seq_one_letter_code
_entity_poly.pdbx_strand_id
1 'polypeptide(L)'
;GRNGAGKSTLLKAIINNDMFSEGIGDEKFSIYKEGTPVIGYLKQIEFEDDSITMLDEILKVYQPIIDLKNKIQKLVEKMQTDKSEEIATEYSKAMDRYEFLDGYTYKKEYETVINKFGFSADDKLKKISEFSGGQRTKIAFMKLLLSKPDILLLDEPTNHLDVSTIEWLEGYLRNYPRAVVIVSHDRMFLDKIVNKVYEIEYGAITKYTGNYADFERQKKVNYEKQLKDYEYQQAEIKRLMRVVERFRYKASKAKMAQAKLKQIEHMVKVKEPSKYDLTTFKTNFALEKESGRDVLHVKDLEIGYDSPIQKISFDLY
;
A
#
# COMPACT_ATOMS: atom_id res chain seq x y z
N GLY A 1 8.86 5.98 3.47
CA GLY A 1 10.06 5.46 4.19
C GLY A 1 11.04 4.83 3.22
N ARG A 2 12.31 4.73 3.62
CA ARG A 2 13.38 4.15 2.79
C ARG A 2 13.13 2.67 2.51
N ASN A 3 13.76 2.12 1.46
CA ASN A 3 13.78 0.67 1.24
C ASN A 3 14.46 -0.01 2.44
N GLY A 4 13.91 -1.13 2.88
CA GLY A 4 14.40 -1.84 4.08
C GLY A 4 13.94 -1.27 5.43
N ALA A 5 13.08 -0.23 5.47
CA ALA A 5 12.56 0.35 6.71
C ALA A 5 11.53 -0.53 7.46
N GLY A 6 11.26 -1.75 7.00
CA GLY A 6 10.31 -2.67 7.64
C GLY A 6 8.85 -2.51 7.24
N LYS A 7 8.53 -1.78 6.14
CA LYS A 7 7.13 -1.57 5.70
C LYS A 7 6.38 -2.89 5.44
N SER A 8 6.92 -3.73 4.56
CA SER A 8 6.31 -5.04 4.25
C SER A 8 6.35 -6.00 5.45
N THR A 9 7.33 -5.87 6.34
CA THR A 9 7.40 -6.63 7.60
C THR A 9 6.24 -6.24 8.52
N LEU A 10 5.92 -4.94 8.61
CA LEU A 10 4.77 -4.46 9.39
C LEU A 10 3.45 -4.99 8.81
N LEU A 11 3.28 -4.99 7.47
CA LEU A 11 2.08 -5.56 6.85
C LEU A 11 1.93 -7.05 7.17
N LYS A 12 3.03 -7.81 7.11
CA LYS A 12 3.05 -9.24 7.48
C LYS A 12 2.70 -9.47 8.95
N ALA A 13 3.20 -8.60 9.85
CA ALA A 13 2.87 -8.66 11.28
C ALA A 13 1.37 -8.45 11.54
N ILE A 14 0.73 -7.54 10.80
CA ILE A 14 -0.72 -7.30 10.90
C ILE A 14 -1.53 -8.55 10.51
N ILE A 15 -1.04 -9.31 9.52
CA ILE A 15 -1.71 -10.50 9.02
C ILE A 15 -1.52 -11.66 10.00
N ASN A 16 -0.30 -11.90 10.42
CA ASN A 16 0.09 -13.09 11.18
C ASN A 16 0.70 -12.70 12.53
N ASN A 17 -0.15 -12.64 13.57
CA ASN A 17 0.26 -12.27 14.93
C ASN A 17 1.35 -13.22 15.49
N ASP A 18 1.35 -14.50 15.06
CA ASP A 18 2.19 -15.53 15.66
C ASP A 18 3.66 -15.43 15.24
N MET A 19 3.95 -14.75 14.11
CA MET A 19 5.32 -14.54 13.64
C MET A 19 6.16 -13.58 14.50
N PHE A 20 5.52 -12.82 15.42
CA PHE A 20 6.16 -11.75 16.20
C PHE A 20 5.88 -11.86 17.68
N SER A 21 5.42 -13.02 18.16
CA SER A 21 5.17 -13.31 19.58
C SER A 21 6.47 -13.41 20.40
N GLU A 22 7.60 -13.65 19.76
CA GLU A 22 8.92 -13.59 20.37
C GLU A 22 9.50 -12.18 20.19
N GLY A 23 9.35 -11.34 21.21
CA GLY A 23 9.93 -10.00 21.23
C GLY A 23 11.46 -10.03 21.17
N ILE A 24 12.07 -8.97 20.66
CA ILE A 24 13.52 -8.77 20.72
C ILE A 24 13.80 -8.14 22.09
N GLY A 25 14.37 -8.90 23.02
CA GLY A 25 14.61 -8.48 24.40
C GLY A 25 13.37 -8.61 25.30
N ASP A 26 13.29 -7.79 26.34
CA ASP A 26 12.20 -7.79 27.33
C ASP A 26 10.89 -7.14 26.84
N GLU A 27 10.86 -6.59 25.64
CA GLU A 27 9.67 -5.94 25.05
C GLU A 27 8.79 -6.95 24.31
N LYS A 28 7.59 -7.21 24.87
CA LYS A 28 6.57 -8.02 24.21
C LYS A 28 5.80 -7.15 23.22
N PHE A 29 5.84 -7.52 21.95
CA PHE A 29 4.98 -6.93 20.95
C PHE A 29 3.60 -7.60 21.00
N SER A 30 2.55 -6.79 21.03
CA SER A 30 1.18 -7.28 20.92
C SER A 30 0.43 -6.49 19.85
N ILE A 31 -0.28 -7.21 18.97
CA ILE A 31 -1.21 -6.60 18.03
C ILE A 31 -2.62 -6.95 18.51
N TYR A 32 -3.37 -5.92 18.90
CA TYR A 32 -4.76 -6.09 19.30
C TYR A 32 -5.67 -5.89 18.09
N LYS A 33 -6.55 -6.86 17.84
CA LYS A 33 -7.60 -6.80 16.81
C LYS A 33 -8.96 -6.80 17.52
N GLU A 34 -9.76 -5.80 17.29
CA GLU A 34 -11.12 -5.75 17.78
C GLU A 34 -12.01 -6.62 16.87
N GLY A 35 -12.61 -7.66 17.43
CA GLY A 35 -13.38 -8.65 16.69
C GLY A 35 -12.51 -9.59 15.83
N THR A 36 -13.13 -10.12 14.77
CA THR A 36 -12.50 -11.03 13.79
C THR A 36 -12.53 -10.43 12.38
N PRO A 37 -11.80 -9.30 12.14
CA PRO A 37 -11.85 -8.65 10.83
C PRO A 37 -11.22 -9.54 9.76
N VAL A 38 -11.86 -9.61 8.61
CA VAL A 38 -11.28 -10.24 7.41
C VAL A 38 -10.23 -9.33 6.85
N ILE A 39 -8.97 -9.81 6.83
CA ILE A 39 -7.83 -9.06 6.31
C ILE A 39 -7.47 -9.63 4.93
N GLY A 40 -7.51 -8.77 3.92
CA GLY A 40 -7.06 -9.10 2.58
C GLY A 40 -5.67 -8.51 2.31
N TYR A 41 -4.77 -9.33 1.79
CA TYR A 41 -3.41 -8.93 1.45
C TYR A 41 -3.01 -9.45 0.09
N LEU A 42 -2.54 -8.56 -0.76
CA LEU A 42 -1.97 -8.93 -2.04
C LEU A 42 -0.53 -9.41 -1.81
N LYS A 43 -0.37 -10.72 -1.62
CA LYS A 43 0.92 -11.39 -1.61
C LYS A 43 1.16 -11.97 -3.01
N GLN A 44 2.40 -12.39 -3.30
CA GLN A 44 2.66 -13.34 -4.39
C GLN A 44 1.71 -14.55 -4.21
N ILE A 45 0.61 -14.55 -4.98
CA ILE A 45 -0.47 -15.52 -4.79
C ILE A 45 -0.08 -16.76 -5.57
N GLU A 46 0.11 -17.84 -4.85
CA GLU A 46 0.04 -19.19 -5.41
C GLU A 46 -1.44 -19.56 -5.50
N PHE A 47 -1.89 -19.86 -6.70
CA PHE A 47 -3.23 -20.41 -6.88
C PHE A 47 -3.21 -21.87 -6.42
N GLU A 48 -4.23 -22.27 -5.69
CA GLU A 48 -4.35 -23.65 -5.18
C GLU A 48 -4.47 -24.66 -6.33
N ASP A 49 -5.10 -24.25 -7.44
CA ASP A 49 -5.31 -25.07 -8.62
C ASP A 49 -5.15 -24.22 -9.88
N ASP A 50 -4.07 -24.43 -10.60
CA ASP A 50 -3.77 -23.74 -11.87
C ASP A 50 -4.52 -24.33 -13.07
N SER A 51 -5.23 -25.44 -12.91
CA SER A 51 -5.95 -26.14 -13.98
C SER A 51 -7.34 -25.56 -14.25
N ILE A 52 -7.88 -24.77 -13.33
CA ILE A 52 -9.19 -24.14 -13.45
C ILE A 52 -9.11 -22.85 -14.27
N THR A 53 -10.28 -22.43 -14.78
CA THR A 53 -10.35 -21.20 -15.57
C THR A 53 -10.22 -19.95 -14.71
N MET A 54 -9.82 -18.83 -15.33
CA MET A 54 -9.80 -17.53 -14.65
C MET A 54 -11.17 -17.18 -14.05
N LEU A 55 -12.23 -17.44 -14.78
CA LEU A 55 -13.59 -17.15 -14.31
C LEU A 55 -13.94 -18.00 -13.08
N ASP A 56 -13.63 -19.29 -13.10
CA ASP A 56 -13.89 -20.17 -11.96
C ASP A 56 -13.14 -19.71 -10.71
N GLU A 57 -11.88 -19.29 -10.88
CA GLU A 57 -11.09 -18.76 -9.77
C GLU A 57 -11.69 -17.48 -9.17
N ILE A 58 -12.18 -16.57 -10.01
CA ILE A 58 -12.86 -15.36 -9.56
C ILE A 58 -14.21 -15.69 -8.90
N LEU A 59 -14.97 -16.65 -9.44
CA LEU A 59 -16.26 -17.04 -8.90
C LEU A 59 -16.19 -17.68 -7.51
N LYS A 60 -15.02 -18.19 -7.09
CA LYS A 60 -14.83 -18.67 -5.70
C LYS A 60 -15.17 -17.60 -4.67
N VAL A 61 -14.93 -16.31 -4.97
CA VAL A 61 -15.30 -15.20 -4.08
C VAL A 61 -16.81 -15.13 -3.86
N TYR A 62 -17.57 -15.48 -4.88
CA TYR A 62 -19.04 -15.42 -4.88
C TYR A 62 -19.71 -16.77 -4.57
N GLN A 63 -18.95 -17.77 -4.14
CA GLN A 63 -19.50 -19.09 -3.81
C GLN A 63 -20.70 -19.03 -2.85
N PRO A 64 -20.69 -18.21 -1.78
CA PRO A 64 -21.85 -18.08 -0.88
C PRO A 64 -23.12 -17.55 -1.60
N ILE A 65 -22.95 -16.65 -2.59
CA ILE A 65 -24.06 -16.10 -3.37
C ILE A 65 -24.58 -17.16 -4.37
N ILE A 66 -23.66 -17.90 -4.99
CA ILE A 66 -23.99 -18.96 -5.95
C ILE A 66 -24.74 -20.09 -5.25
N ASP A 67 -24.26 -20.51 -4.09
CA ASP A 67 -24.92 -21.56 -3.30
C ASP A 67 -26.32 -21.13 -2.85
N LEU A 68 -26.45 -19.87 -2.43
CA LEU A 68 -27.73 -19.30 -2.03
C LEU A 68 -28.71 -19.22 -3.21
N LYS A 69 -28.23 -18.84 -4.40
CA LYS A 69 -29.03 -18.84 -5.63
C LYS A 69 -29.52 -20.24 -5.96
N ASN A 70 -28.64 -21.25 -5.87
CA ASN A 70 -29.01 -22.65 -6.11
C ASN A 70 -30.02 -23.15 -5.06
N LYS A 71 -29.88 -22.73 -3.79
CA LYS A 71 -30.84 -23.03 -2.74
C LYS A 71 -32.20 -22.40 -3.03
N ILE A 72 -32.25 -21.14 -3.44
CA ILE A 72 -33.47 -20.42 -3.81
C ILE A 72 -34.18 -21.18 -4.93
N GLN A 73 -33.44 -21.58 -5.98
CA GLN A 73 -34.03 -22.35 -7.12
C GLN A 73 -34.63 -23.65 -6.64
N LYS A 74 -33.96 -24.43 -5.79
CA LYS A 74 -34.50 -25.68 -5.23
C LYS A 74 -35.72 -25.44 -4.36
N LEU A 75 -35.80 -24.33 -3.64
CA LEU A 75 -36.98 -23.97 -2.84
C LEU A 75 -38.17 -23.62 -3.74
N VAL A 76 -37.96 -22.89 -4.84
CA VAL A 76 -39.01 -22.62 -5.85
C VAL A 76 -39.58 -23.91 -6.43
N GLU A 77 -38.72 -24.87 -6.78
CA GLU A 77 -39.15 -26.19 -7.28
C GLU A 77 -39.99 -26.95 -6.22
N LYS A 78 -39.56 -26.92 -4.93
CA LYS A 78 -40.31 -27.54 -3.84
C LYS A 78 -41.68 -26.88 -3.61
N MET A 79 -41.79 -25.56 -3.72
CA MET A 79 -43.04 -24.82 -3.55
C MET A 79 -44.09 -25.16 -4.60
N GLN A 80 -43.72 -25.79 -5.72
CA GLN A 80 -44.69 -26.30 -6.73
C GLN A 80 -45.45 -27.53 -6.23
N THR A 81 -44.80 -28.33 -5.36
CA THR A 81 -45.36 -29.60 -4.86
C THR A 81 -45.81 -29.51 -3.40
N ASP A 82 -45.15 -28.68 -2.62
CA ASP A 82 -45.41 -28.49 -1.20
C ASP A 82 -45.61 -26.99 -0.87
N LYS A 83 -46.81 -26.65 -0.44
CA LYS A 83 -47.23 -25.28 -0.10
C LYS A 83 -47.12 -24.99 1.40
N SER A 84 -46.26 -25.69 2.13
CA SER A 84 -46.07 -25.47 3.57
C SER A 84 -45.56 -24.07 3.87
N GLU A 85 -45.99 -23.51 4.99
CA GLU A 85 -45.54 -22.20 5.46
C GLU A 85 -44.05 -22.20 5.80
N GLU A 86 -43.51 -23.36 6.18
CA GLU A 86 -42.08 -23.55 6.43
C GLU A 86 -41.21 -23.27 5.21
N ILE A 87 -41.57 -23.83 4.05
CA ILE A 87 -40.83 -23.63 2.78
C ILE A 87 -40.96 -22.19 2.33
N ALA A 88 -42.10 -21.55 2.47
CA ALA A 88 -42.30 -20.15 2.15
C ALA A 88 -41.43 -19.24 3.03
N THR A 89 -41.34 -19.54 4.31
CA THR A 89 -40.50 -18.82 5.25
C THR A 89 -38.99 -18.98 4.93
N GLU A 90 -38.58 -20.22 4.58
CA GLU A 90 -37.18 -20.49 4.20
C GLU A 90 -36.80 -19.76 2.90
N TYR A 91 -37.71 -19.72 1.94
CA TYR A 91 -37.54 -18.99 0.70
C TYR A 91 -37.39 -17.50 0.93
N SER A 92 -38.24 -16.87 1.76
CA SER A 92 -38.15 -15.46 2.10
C SER A 92 -36.81 -15.13 2.75
N LYS A 93 -36.38 -15.89 3.74
CA LYS A 93 -35.06 -15.71 4.40
C LYS A 93 -33.89 -15.86 3.42
N ALA A 94 -34.00 -16.80 2.48
CA ALA A 94 -32.96 -16.99 1.47
C ALA A 94 -32.90 -15.81 0.48
N MET A 95 -34.07 -15.29 0.08
CA MET A 95 -34.17 -14.10 -0.78
C MET A 95 -33.63 -12.85 -0.12
N ASP A 96 -34.02 -12.57 1.15
CA ASP A 96 -33.50 -11.44 1.92
C ASP A 96 -31.97 -11.50 2.05
N ARG A 97 -31.44 -12.71 2.27
CA ARG A 97 -29.99 -12.91 2.36
C ARG A 97 -29.31 -12.74 1.02
N TYR A 98 -29.92 -13.17 -0.08
CA TYR A 98 -29.41 -13.02 -1.43
C TYR A 98 -29.34 -11.55 -1.84
N GLU A 99 -30.35 -10.76 -1.50
CA GLU A 99 -30.38 -9.33 -1.70
C GLU A 99 -29.33 -8.61 -0.86
N PHE A 100 -29.23 -8.94 0.42
CA PHE A 100 -28.22 -8.39 1.34
C PHE A 100 -26.77 -8.62 0.86
N LEU A 101 -26.52 -9.72 0.15
CA LEU A 101 -25.21 -10.07 -0.40
C LEU A 101 -24.98 -9.54 -1.84
N ASP A 102 -25.79 -8.60 -2.30
CA ASP A 102 -25.72 -8.05 -3.66
C ASP A 102 -25.88 -9.12 -4.76
N GLY A 103 -26.68 -10.16 -4.50
CA GLY A 103 -26.85 -11.32 -5.38
C GLY A 103 -27.35 -10.99 -6.80
N TYR A 104 -28.01 -9.84 -7.01
CA TYR A 104 -28.45 -9.41 -8.35
C TYR A 104 -27.35 -8.71 -9.14
N THR A 105 -26.32 -8.16 -8.47
CA THR A 105 -25.33 -7.27 -9.10
C THR A 105 -23.94 -7.87 -9.22
N TYR A 106 -23.64 -8.96 -8.49
CA TYR A 106 -22.30 -9.56 -8.45
C TYR A 106 -21.71 -9.88 -9.84
N LYS A 107 -22.56 -10.29 -10.80
CA LYS A 107 -22.12 -10.58 -12.16
C LYS A 107 -21.60 -9.34 -12.87
N LYS A 108 -22.32 -8.23 -12.78
CA LYS A 108 -21.90 -6.95 -13.34
C LYS A 108 -20.64 -6.43 -12.67
N GLU A 109 -20.49 -6.68 -11.38
CA GLU A 109 -19.32 -6.28 -10.60
C GLU A 109 -18.06 -6.97 -11.10
N TYR A 110 -18.02 -8.32 -11.12
CA TYR A 110 -16.82 -9.01 -11.57
C TYR A 110 -16.52 -8.76 -13.05
N GLU A 111 -17.53 -8.66 -13.91
CA GLU A 111 -17.36 -8.31 -15.32
C GLU A 111 -16.70 -6.94 -15.49
N THR A 112 -17.15 -5.96 -14.71
CA THR A 112 -16.54 -4.61 -14.71
C THR A 112 -15.08 -4.67 -14.32
N VAL A 113 -14.75 -5.40 -13.26
CA VAL A 113 -13.36 -5.51 -12.76
C VAL A 113 -12.48 -6.23 -13.78
N ILE A 114 -12.94 -7.37 -14.35
CA ILE A 114 -12.21 -8.11 -15.38
C ILE A 114 -11.86 -7.20 -16.57
N ASN A 115 -12.84 -6.46 -17.10
CA ASN A 115 -12.64 -5.56 -18.23
C ASN A 115 -11.67 -4.40 -17.88
N LYS A 116 -11.75 -3.86 -16.65
CA LYS A 116 -10.87 -2.77 -16.21
C LYS A 116 -9.41 -3.21 -16.04
N PHE A 117 -9.19 -4.49 -15.73
CA PHE A 117 -7.84 -5.06 -15.67
C PHE A 117 -7.31 -5.51 -17.04
N GLY A 118 -8.05 -5.25 -18.11
CA GLY A 118 -7.61 -5.46 -19.49
C GLY A 118 -7.75 -6.93 -19.98
N PHE A 119 -8.59 -7.73 -19.32
CA PHE A 119 -8.87 -9.09 -19.77
C PHE A 119 -10.08 -9.13 -20.71
N SER A 120 -9.96 -9.94 -21.76
CA SER A 120 -11.01 -10.16 -22.75
C SER A 120 -12.05 -11.22 -22.33
N ALA A 121 -13.10 -11.38 -23.11
CA ALA A 121 -14.07 -12.45 -22.89
C ALA A 121 -13.42 -13.84 -23.03
N ASP A 122 -12.48 -14.01 -23.98
CA ASP A 122 -11.80 -15.28 -24.21
C ASP A 122 -10.85 -15.64 -23.08
N ASP A 123 -10.25 -14.64 -22.44
CA ASP A 123 -9.37 -14.87 -21.30
C ASP A 123 -10.09 -15.51 -20.10
N LYS A 124 -11.40 -15.28 -19.96
CA LYS A 124 -12.19 -15.89 -18.88
C LYS A 124 -12.18 -17.42 -18.91
N LEU A 125 -12.09 -18.01 -20.12
CA LEU A 125 -12.11 -19.45 -20.34
C LEU A 125 -10.73 -20.09 -20.30
N LYS A 126 -9.66 -19.28 -20.29
CA LYS A 126 -8.27 -19.76 -20.18
C LYS A 126 -7.99 -20.27 -18.77
N LYS A 127 -7.17 -21.30 -18.67
CA LYS A 127 -6.68 -21.82 -17.39
C LYS A 127 -5.69 -20.86 -16.76
N ILE A 128 -5.63 -20.83 -15.44
CA ILE A 128 -4.68 -19.98 -14.70
C ILE A 128 -3.23 -20.28 -15.12
N SER A 129 -2.90 -21.52 -15.44
CA SER A 129 -1.58 -21.94 -15.93
C SER A 129 -1.15 -21.30 -17.25
N GLU A 130 -2.09 -20.82 -18.06
CA GLU A 130 -1.83 -20.22 -19.39
C GLU A 130 -1.46 -18.72 -19.29
N PHE A 131 -1.63 -18.10 -18.12
CA PHE A 131 -1.34 -16.69 -17.91
C PHE A 131 0.11 -16.44 -17.48
N SER A 132 0.67 -15.33 -17.95
CA SER A 132 1.98 -14.86 -17.50
C SER A 132 1.97 -14.50 -16.01
N GLY A 133 3.13 -14.45 -15.35
CA GLY A 133 3.25 -14.11 -13.93
C GLY A 133 2.60 -12.76 -13.59
N GLY A 134 2.76 -11.74 -14.44
CA GLY A 134 2.11 -10.44 -14.26
C GLY A 134 0.59 -10.50 -14.40
N GLN A 135 0.07 -11.30 -15.35
CA GLN A 135 -1.38 -11.51 -15.49
C GLN A 135 -1.95 -12.29 -14.31
N ARG A 136 -1.24 -13.30 -13.83
CA ARG A 136 -1.63 -14.04 -12.61
C ARG A 136 -1.72 -13.11 -11.40
N THR A 137 -0.76 -12.19 -11.24
CA THR A 137 -0.82 -11.17 -10.19
C THR A 137 -2.05 -10.27 -10.34
N LYS A 138 -2.40 -9.86 -11.57
CA LYS A 138 -3.62 -9.08 -11.84
C LYS A 138 -4.88 -9.87 -11.46
N ILE A 139 -4.98 -11.17 -11.81
CA ILE A 139 -6.12 -12.03 -11.48
C ILE A 139 -6.28 -12.14 -9.96
N ALA A 140 -5.20 -12.38 -9.27
CA ALA A 140 -5.18 -12.44 -7.82
C ALA A 140 -5.62 -11.12 -7.16
N PHE A 141 -5.20 -9.99 -7.74
CA PHE A 141 -5.60 -8.69 -7.25
C PHE A 141 -7.10 -8.43 -7.49
N MET A 142 -7.64 -8.77 -8.66
CA MET A 142 -9.08 -8.73 -8.90
C MET A 142 -9.86 -9.53 -7.86
N LYS A 143 -9.45 -10.77 -7.60
CA LYS A 143 -10.06 -11.64 -6.58
C LYS A 143 -10.04 -10.97 -5.19
N LEU A 144 -8.91 -10.36 -4.81
CA LEU A 144 -8.78 -9.64 -3.56
C LEU A 144 -9.73 -8.44 -3.46
N LEU A 145 -9.83 -7.62 -4.51
CA LEU A 145 -10.73 -6.46 -4.52
C LEU A 145 -12.20 -6.89 -4.42
N LEU A 146 -12.57 -7.94 -5.16
CA LEU A 146 -13.94 -8.47 -5.19
C LEU A 146 -14.35 -9.13 -3.86
N SER A 147 -13.40 -9.64 -3.07
CA SER A 147 -13.68 -10.22 -1.74
C SER A 147 -14.05 -9.19 -0.67
N LYS A 148 -13.84 -7.89 -0.94
CA LYS A 148 -14.22 -6.76 -0.07
C LYS A 148 -13.85 -6.97 1.41
N PRO A 149 -12.57 -7.25 1.76
CA PRO A 149 -12.16 -7.50 3.13
C PRO A 149 -12.38 -6.27 4.03
N ASP A 150 -12.46 -6.47 5.36
CA ASP A 150 -12.60 -5.36 6.33
C ASP A 150 -11.35 -4.48 6.40
N ILE A 151 -10.19 -5.10 6.16
CA ILE A 151 -8.91 -4.40 6.07
C ILE A 151 -8.20 -4.85 4.79
N LEU A 152 -8.00 -3.94 3.87
CA LEU A 152 -7.30 -4.19 2.61
C LEU A 152 -5.86 -3.70 2.73
N LEU A 153 -4.89 -4.63 2.63
CA LEU A 153 -3.47 -4.34 2.69
C LEU A 153 -2.87 -4.47 1.28
N LEU A 154 -2.30 -3.38 0.77
CA LEU A 154 -1.71 -3.32 -0.56
C LEU A 154 -0.23 -2.94 -0.49
N ASP A 155 0.62 -3.80 -1.02
CA ASP A 155 2.07 -3.56 -1.14
C ASP A 155 2.43 -3.36 -2.61
N GLU A 156 2.79 -2.11 -2.98
CA GLU A 156 3.10 -1.67 -4.34
C GLU A 156 2.01 -2.04 -5.38
N PRO A 157 0.74 -1.64 -5.16
CA PRO A 157 -0.38 -2.11 -5.99
C PRO A 157 -0.35 -1.59 -7.43
N THR A 158 0.42 -0.55 -7.74
CA THR A 158 0.55 0.03 -9.08
C THR A 158 1.53 -0.73 -9.97
N ASN A 159 2.34 -1.62 -9.40
CA ASN A 159 3.27 -2.42 -10.18
C ASN A 159 2.52 -3.34 -11.16
N HIS A 160 2.98 -3.38 -12.39
CA HIS A 160 2.42 -4.19 -13.48
C HIS A 160 1.02 -3.77 -13.96
N LEU A 161 0.50 -2.61 -13.52
CA LEU A 161 -0.75 -2.04 -14.01
C LEU A 161 -0.47 -0.95 -15.05
N ASP A 162 -1.32 -0.88 -16.05
CA ASP A 162 -1.33 0.23 -17.00
C ASP A 162 -2.04 1.46 -16.40
N VAL A 163 -1.84 2.63 -17.03
CA VAL A 163 -2.36 3.91 -16.54
C VAL A 163 -3.88 3.88 -16.36
N SER A 164 -4.61 3.28 -17.28
CA SER A 164 -6.07 3.23 -17.24
C SER A 164 -6.60 2.38 -16.07
N THR A 165 -5.90 1.28 -15.78
CA THR A 165 -6.18 0.42 -14.61
C THR A 165 -5.86 1.14 -13.30
N ILE A 166 -4.75 1.91 -13.25
CA ILE A 166 -4.38 2.71 -12.07
C ILE A 166 -5.45 3.78 -11.79
N GLU A 167 -5.90 4.52 -12.80
CA GLU A 167 -6.94 5.54 -12.65
C GLU A 167 -8.26 4.95 -12.13
N TRP A 168 -8.65 3.80 -12.65
CA TRP A 168 -9.81 3.09 -12.13
C TRP A 168 -9.61 2.65 -10.67
N LEU A 169 -8.44 2.10 -10.34
CA LEU A 169 -8.09 1.66 -8.99
C LEU A 169 -8.11 2.84 -7.99
N GLU A 170 -7.61 4.01 -8.38
CA GLU A 170 -7.70 5.24 -7.59
C GLU A 170 -9.16 5.55 -7.22
N GLY A 171 -10.06 5.51 -8.20
CA GLY A 171 -11.49 5.72 -8.00
C GLY A 171 -12.12 4.66 -7.08
N TYR A 172 -11.76 3.40 -7.27
CA TYR A 172 -12.24 2.28 -6.46
C TYR A 172 -11.81 2.41 -5.00
N LEU A 173 -10.51 2.64 -4.75
CA LEU A 173 -9.95 2.73 -3.39
C LEU A 173 -10.41 3.97 -2.64
N ARG A 174 -10.64 5.10 -3.34
CA ARG A 174 -11.20 6.31 -2.73
C ARG A 174 -12.60 6.08 -2.17
N ASN A 175 -13.39 5.26 -2.84
CA ASN A 175 -14.76 4.93 -2.45
C ASN A 175 -14.87 3.63 -1.64
N TYR A 176 -13.74 3.01 -1.29
CA TYR A 176 -13.74 1.78 -0.53
C TYR A 176 -14.30 2.03 0.88
N PRO A 177 -15.39 1.31 1.30
CA PRO A 177 -16.11 1.65 2.52
C PRO A 177 -15.41 1.23 3.82
N ARG A 178 -14.30 0.51 3.70
CA ARG A 178 -13.57 -0.08 4.83
C ARG A 178 -12.12 0.41 4.88
N ALA A 179 -11.32 -0.12 5.79
CA ALA A 179 -9.94 0.32 5.96
C ALA A 179 -9.02 -0.14 4.81
N VAL A 180 -8.23 0.79 4.28
CA VAL A 180 -7.19 0.49 3.28
C VAL A 180 -5.85 0.96 3.81
N VAL A 181 -4.85 0.08 3.76
CA VAL A 181 -3.46 0.39 4.09
C VAL A 181 -2.61 0.14 2.85
N ILE A 182 -1.90 1.16 2.39
CA ILE A 182 -1.13 1.12 1.15
C ILE A 182 0.33 1.41 1.44
N VAL A 183 1.20 0.57 0.92
CA VAL A 183 2.62 0.84 0.76
C VAL A 183 2.86 1.09 -0.72
N SER A 184 3.35 2.27 -1.10
CA SER A 184 3.71 2.57 -2.49
C SER A 184 4.84 3.59 -2.59
N HIS A 185 5.58 3.53 -3.68
CA HIS A 185 6.54 4.54 -4.09
C HIS A 185 5.93 5.57 -5.04
N ASP A 186 4.72 5.32 -5.55
CA ASP A 186 3.99 6.25 -6.40
C ASP A 186 3.33 7.35 -5.56
N ARG A 187 3.96 8.52 -5.55
CA ARG A 187 3.50 9.69 -4.77
C ARG A 187 2.18 10.24 -5.28
N MET A 188 1.98 10.24 -6.60
CA MET A 188 0.75 10.76 -7.21
C MET A 188 -0.45 9.88 -6.87
N PHE A 189 -0.26 8.56 -6.91
CA PHE A 189 -1.26 7.59 -6.50
C PHE A 189 -1.63 7.76 -5.01
N LEU A 190 -0.63 7.86 -4.13
CA LEU A 190 -0.86 8.07 -2.70
C LEU A 190 -1.59 9.39 -2.43
N ASP A 191 -1.19 10.49 -3.08
CA ASP A 191 -1.76 11.80 -2.85
C ASP A 191 -3.26 11.87 -3.12
N LYS A 192 -3.74 11.11 -4.09
CA LYS A 192 -5.15 11.05 -4.47
C LYS A 192 -6.03 10.22 -3.53
N ILE A 193 -5.45 9.26 -2.80
CA ILE A 193 -6.23 8.25 -2.08
C ILE A 193 -6.11 8.39 -0.57
N VAL A 194 -4.89 8.68 -0.05
CA VAL A 194 -4.65 8.60 1.38
C VAL A 194 -5.12 9.85 2.13
N ASN A 195 -5.61 9.65 3.34
CA ASN A 195 -5.99 10.72 4.28
C ASN A 195 -5.14 10.71 5.57
N LYS A 196 -4.25 9.74 5.70
CA LYS A 196 -3.26 9.61 6.78
C LYS A 196 -2.00 8.97 6.23
N VAL A 197 -0.84 9.44 6.66
CA VAL A 197 0.46 8.86 6.31
C VAL A 197 1.17 8.42 7.58
N TYR A 198 1.69 7.21 7.60
CA TYR A 198 2.55 6.69 8.64
C TYR A 198 3.96 6.56 8.09
N GLU A 199 4.87 7.35 8.59
CA GLU A 199 6.27 7.30 8.22
C GLU A 199 7.03 6.39 9.16
N ILE A 200 7.76 5.44 8.59
CA ILE A 200 8.65 4.53 9.34
C ILE A 200 10.08 4.93 9.02
N GLU A 201 10.77 5.51 10.00
CA GLU A 201 12.18 5.87 9.90
C GLU A 201 12.91 5.58 11.21
N TYR A 202 14.11 5.02 11.13
CA TYR A 202 14.98 4.76 12.30
C TYR A 202 14.29 4.03 13.46
N GLY A 203 13.45 3.07 13.16
CA GLY A 203 12.70 2.29 14.17
C GLY A 203 11.54 3.02 14.83
N ALA A 204 11.24 4.26 14.43
CA ALA A 204 10.10 5.01 14.92
C ALA A 204 9.00 5.15 13.85
N ILE A 205 7.75 5.23 14.31
CA ILE A 205 6.60 5.49 13.46
C ILE A 205 6.02 6.86 13.81
N THR A 206 5.95 7.73 12.81
CA THR A 206 5.33 9.06 12.95
C THR A 206 4.08 9.13 12.09
N LYS A 207 2.97 9.55 12.70
CA LYS A 207 1.67 9.72 12.02
C LYS A 207 1.50 11.16 11.57
N TYR A 208 1.09 11.32 10.32
CA TYR A 208 0.69 12.60 9.73
C TYR A 208 -0.76 12.51 9.26
N THR A 209 -1.51 13.61 9.40
CA THR A 209 -2.89 13.70 8.93
C THR A 209 -2.93 14.50 7.64
N GLY A 210 -3.73 14.03 6.67
CA GLY A 210 -3.83 14.62 5.34
C GLY A 210 -3.28 13.68 4.26
N ASN A 211 -3.20 14.18 3.03
CA ASN A 211 -2.67 13.46 1.88
C ASN A 211 -1.13 13.43 1.87
N TYR A 212 -0.54 12.92 0.78
CA TYR A 212 0.91 12.81 0.68
C TYR A 212 1.61 14.18 0.62
N ALA A 213 1.03 15.17 -0.07
CA ALA A 213 1.56 16.54 -0.13
C ALA A 213 1.49 17.23 1.24
N ASP A 214 0.42 17.00 2.01
CA ASP A 214 0.30 17.48 3.40
C ASP A 214 1.39 16.89 4.29
N PHE A 215 1.67 15.59 4.14
CA PHE A 215 2.76 14.92 4.84
C PHE A 215 4.12 15.57 4.54
N GLU A 216 4.45 15.79 3.26
CA GLU A 216 5.73 16.42 2.88
C GLU A 216 5.88 17.82 3.49
N ARG A 217 4.80 18.62 3.46
CA ARG A 217 4.76 19.95 4.07
C ARG A 217 4.98 19.91 5.58
N GLN A 218 4.21 19.04 6.28
CA GLN A 218 4.32 18.89 7.73
C GLN A 218 5.71 18.38 8.14
N LYS A 219 6.25 17.40 7.42
CA LYS A 219 7.61 16.87 7.67
C LYS A 219 8.67 17.98 7.55
N LYS A 220 8.58 18.81 6.51
CA LYS A 220 9.49 19.93 6.32
C LYS A 220 9.43 20.93 7.48
N VAL A 221 8.24 21.33 7.88
CA VAL A 221 8.02 22.27 9.00
C VAL A 221 8.57 21.70 10.30
N ASN A 222 8.29 20.41 10.58
CA ASN A 222 8.79 19.74 11.79
C ASN A 222 10.32 19.66 11.80
N TYR A 223 10.92 19.36 10.66
CA TYR A 223 12.38 19.34 10.52
C TYR A 223 13.01 20.72 10.79
N GLU A 224 12.49 21.79 10.16
CA GLU A 224 12.99 23.15 10.34
C GLU A 224 12.84 23.61 11.79
N LYS A 225 11.74 23.27 12.46
CA LYS A 225 11.53 23.55 13.88
C LYS A 225 12.55 22.82 14.75
N GLN A 226 12.68 21.50 14.56
CA GLN A 226 13.62 20.70 15.33
C GLN A 226 15.07 21.16 15.13
N LEU A 227 15.45 21.57 13.92
CA LEU A 227 16.77 22.11 13.62
C LEU A 227 17.02 23.40 14.38
N LYS A 228 16.07 24.35 14.38
CA LYS A 228 16.15 25.60 15.14
C LYS A 228 16.27 25.34 16.64
N ASP A 229 15.45 24.44 17.17
CA ASP A 229 15.49 24.10 18.61
C ASP A 229 16.84 23.46 19.00
N TYR A 230 17.39 22.59 18.13
CA TYR A 230 18.71 22.01 18.32
C TYR A 230 19.82 23.06 18.28
N GLU A 231 19.85 23.92 17.26
CA GLU A 231 20.84 24.97 17.12
C GLU A 231 20.80 25.95 18.32
N TYR A 232 19.60 26.34 18.74
CA TYR A 232 19.41 27.17 19.91
C TYR A 232 19.97 26.51 21.19
N GLN A 233 19.66 25.23 21.41
CA GLN A 233 20.16 24.49 22.56
C GLN A 233 21.70 24.35 22.51
N GLN A 234 22.27 24.05 21.35
CA GLN A 234 23.72 23.94 21.19
C GLN A 234 24.43 25.29 21.48
N ALA A 235 23.84 26.39 21.01
CA ALA A 235 24.37 27.72 21.31
C ALA A 235 24.33 28.03 22.81
N GLU A 236 23.24 27.67 23.51
CA GLU A 236 23.09 27.86 24.96
C GLU A 236 24.07 26.97 25.75
N ILE A 237 24.20 25.69 25.37
CA ILE A 237 25.23 24.81 25.98
C ILE A 237 26.63 25.39 25.80
N LYS A 238 26.97 25.86 24.61
CA LYS A 238 28.26 26.49 24.33
C LYS A 238 28.50 27.76 25.16
N ARG A 239 27.43 28.55 25.35
CA ARG A 239 27.46 29.75 26.22
C ARG A 239 27.75 29.39 27.68
N LEU A 240 27.01 28.39 28.21
CA LEU A 240 27.16 27.90 29.57
C LEU A 240 28.55 27.29 29.81
N MET A 241 29.04 26.50 28.84
CA MET A 241 30.37 25.88 28.91
C MET A 241 31.50 26.95 28.97
N ARG A 242 31.40 28.04 28.19
CA ARG A 242 32.36 29.15 28.27
C ARG A 242 32.40 29.77 29.69
N VAL A 243 31.26 29.88 30.37
CA VAL A 243 31.20 30.36 31.76
C VAL A 243 31.88 29.37 32.71
N VAL A 244 31.63 28.07 32.51
CA VAL A 244 32.29 27.00 33.29
C VAL A 244 33.81 27.06 33.13
N GLU A 245 34.33 27.12 31.90
CA GLU A 245 35.77 27.18 31.60
C GLU A 245 36.42 28.40 32.22
N ARG A 246 35.78 29.58 32.13
CA ARG A 246 36.32 30.83 32.69
C ARG A 246 36.45 30.81 34.22
N PHE A 247 35.56 30.12 34.91
CA PHE A 247 35.46 30.14 36.37
C PHE A 247 35.86 28.84 37.05
N ARG A 248 36.17 27.77 36.35
CA ARG A 248 36.54 26.44 36.86
C ARG A 248 37.70 26.49 37.84
N TYR A 249 38.69 27.34 37.59
CA TYR A 249 39.92 27.43 38.38
C TYR A 249 39.89 28.53 39.44
N LYS A 250 38.79 29.29 39.58
CA LYS A 250 38.67 30.34 40.61
C LYS A 250 37.89 29.80 41.81
N ALA A 251 38.59 29.61 42.97
CA ALA A 251 38.00 29.04 44.17
C ALA A 251 36.70 29.75 44.61
N SER A 252 36.65 31.09 44.54
CA SER A 252 35.45 31.88 44.89
C SER A 252 34.25 31.69 43.96
N LYS A 253 34.43 31.14 42.75
CA LYS A 253 33.40 30.97 41.75
C LYS A 253 33.19 29.50 41.32
N ALA A 254 33.92 28.56 41.94
CA ALA A 254 33.82 27.12 41.65
C ALA A 254 32.38 26.57 41.82
N LYS A 255 31.69 27.03 42.88
CA LYS A 255 30.30 26.63 43.15
C LYS A 255 29.33 27.07 42.04
N MET A 256 29.55 28.25 41.45
CA MET A 256 28.78 28.74 40.32
C MET A 256 29.05 27.92 39.04
N ALA A 257 30.32 27.57 38.78
CA ALA A 257 30.66 26.71 37.63
C ALA A 257 30.04 25.33 37.74
N GLN A 258 30.06 24.70 38.92
CA GLN A 258 29.39 23.44 39.19
C GLN A 258 27.87 23.52 38.97
N ALA A 259 27.22 24.60 39.42
CA ALA A 259 25.79 24.80 39.19
C ALA A 259 25.44 24.87 37.69
N LYS A 260 26.32 25.49 36.86
CA LYS A 260 26.14 25.56 35.40
C LYS A 260 26.38 24.22 34.73
N LEU A 261 27.32 23.40 35.19
CA LEU A 261 27.51 22.03 34.73
C LEU A 261 26.26 21.19 35.00
N LYS A 262 25.74 21.21 36.23
CA LYS A 262 24.49 20.52 36.58
C LYS A 262 23.30 20.99 35.73
N GLN A 263 23.23 22.29 35.42
CA GLN A 263 22.20 22.83 34.53
C GLN A 263 22.28 22.18 33.12
N ILE A 264 23.49 22.01 32.56
CA ILE A 264 23.69 21.35 31.26
C ILE A 264 23.37 19.87 31.34
N GLU A 265 23.75 19.17 32.42
CA GLU A 265 23.47 17.74 32.63
C GLU A 265 21.98 17.45 32.71
N HIS A 266 21.21 18.33 33.39
CA HIS A 266 19.76 18.18 33.53
C HIS A 266 18.95 18.73 32.36
N MET A 267 19.57 19.32 31.33
CA MET A 267 18.87 19.73 30.13
C MET A 267 18.38 18.51 29.36
N VAL A 268 17.10 18.48 29.03
CA VAL A 268 16.55 17.52 28.07
C VAL A 268 17.18 17.79 26.71
N LYS A 269 18.04 16.88 26.25
CA LYS A 269 18.78 17.06 25.00
C LYS A 269 17.85 16.94 23.80
N VAL A 270 17.76 18.00 23.00
CA VAL A 270 17.12 17.95 21.69
C VAL A 270 18.00 17.11 20.76
N LYS A 271 17.43 16.07 20.17
CA LYS A 271 18.17 15.25 19.20
C LYS A 271 18.41 16.05 17.93
N GLU A 272 19.62 15.95 17.38
CA GLU A 272 19.89 16.47 16.05
C GLU A 272 18.90 15.86 15.05
N PRO A 273 18.19 16.68 14.26
CA PRO A 273 17.29 16.12 13.26
C PRO A 273 18.11 15.29 12.26
N SER A 274 17.62 14.10 11.97
CA SER A 274 18.18 13.27 10.90
C SER A 274 18.15 14.07 9.60
N LYS A 275 19.25 14.08 8.84
CA LYS A 275 19.33 14.85 7.59
C LYS A 275 18.10 14.54 6.73
N TYR A 276 17.34 15.59 6.49
CA TYR A 276 16.23 15.53 5.53
C TYR A 276 16.86 15.33 4.17
N ASP A 277 16.65 14.14 3.60
CA ASP A 277 17.25 13.79 2.32
C ASP A 277 16.45 14.49 1.21
N LEU A 278 16.73 15.77 1.03
CA LEU A 278 16.23 16.60 -0.07
C LEU A 278 17.12 16.46 -1.30
N THR A 279 18.06 15.50 -1.31
CA THR A 279 18.88 15.26 -2.49
C THR A 279 18.00 14.78 -3.64
N THR A 280 17.44 15.75 -4.34
CA THR A 280 17.04 15.52 -5.72
C THR A 280 18.32 15.24 -6.50
N PHE A 281 18.39 14.05 -7.08
CA PHE A 281 19.45 13.71 -8.02
C PHE A 281 19.34 14.69 -9.18
N LYS A 282 20.16 15.74 -9.16
CA LYS A 282 20.31 16.66 -10.28
C LYS A 282 21.46 16.15 -11.12
N THR A 283 21.14 15.45 -12.19
CA THR A 283 22.11 15.12 -13.22
C THR A 283 22.04 16.20 -14.29
N ASN A 284 23.10 16.96 -14.44
CA ASN A 284 23.31 17.72 -15.63
C ASN A 284 23.93 16.77 -16.65
N PHE A 285 23.16 16.37 -17.65
CA PHE A 285 23.72 15.74 -18.82
C PHE A 285 24.47 16.82 -19.60
N ALA A 286 25.77 16.93 -19.34
CA ALA A 286 26.63 17.72 -20.23
C ALA A 286 26.75 16.96 -21.56
N LEU A 287 26.25 17.53 -22.62
CA LEU A 287 26.49 17.02 -23.97
C LEU A 287 27.98 17.22 -24.28
N GLU A 288 28.73 16.14 -24.40
CA GLU A 288 30.13 16.19 -24.85
C GLU A 288 30.22 16.67 -26.29
N LYS A 289 29.17 16.47 -27.08
CA LYS A 289 29.07 16.88 -28.47
C LYS A 289 27.60 17.12 -28.81
N GLU A 290 27.31 18.23 -29.51
CA GLU A 290 25.97 18.46 -30.05
C GLU A 290 25.65 17.38 -31.08
N SER A 291 24.52 16.73 -30.98
CA SER A 291 24.01 15.81 -31.99
C SER A 291 23.67 16.60 -33.27
N GLY A 292 23.89 15.99 -34.44
CA GLY A 292 23.36 16.53 -35.69
C GLY A 292 21.82 16.58 -35.65
N ARG A 293 21.24 17.29 -36.65
CA ARG A 293 19.76 17.40 -36.76
C ARG A 293 19.12 16.03 -36.92
N ASP A 294 19.75 15.11 -37.59
CA ASP A 294 19.30 13.72 -37.79
C ASP A 294 20.10 12.83 -36.84
N VAL A 295 19.42 12.33 -35.81
CA VAL A 295 20.04 11.56 -34.71
C VAL A 295 20.00 10.06 -34.99
N LEU A 296 18.88 9.58 -35.50
CA LEU A 296 18.68 8.16 -35.75
C LEU A 296 17.64 7.92 -36.85
N HIS A 297 18.00 7.16 -37.89
CA HIS A 297 17.08 6.62 -38.88
C HIS A 297 16.90 5.12 -38.64
N VAL A 298 15.68 4.68 -38.38
CA VAL A 298 15.33 3.27 -38.28
C VAL A 298 14.43 2.90 -39.43
N LYS A 299 14.86 1.96 -40.27
CA LYS A 299 14.09 1.48 -41.41
C LYS A 299 13.90 -0.03 -41.31
N ASP A 300 12.64 -0.45 -41.43
CA ASP A 300 12.22 -1.86 -41.46
C ASP A 300 12.77 -2.71 -40.30
N LEU A 301 12.86 -2.12 -39.08
CA LEU A 301 13.28 -2.85 -37.89
C LEU A 301 12.21 -3.88 -37.52
N GLU A 302 12.60 -5.14 -37.54
CA GLU A 302 11.74 -6.24 -37.09
C GLU A 302 11.88 -6.44 -35.58
N ILE A 303 10.78 -6.32 -34.87
CA ILE A 303 10.71 -6.54 -33.44
C ILE A 303 9.94 -7.84 -33.17
N GLY A 304 10.54 -8.76 -32.42
CA GLY A 304 9.94 -10.05 -32.05
C GLY A 304 10.89 -10.89 -31.22
N TYR A 305 10.42 -12.07 -30.85
CA TYR A 305 11.25 -13.08 -30.18
C TYR A 305 11.69 -14.13 -31.21
N ASP A 306 10.99 -15.27 -31.30
CA ASP A 306 11.30 -16.33 -32.26
C ASP A 306 10.69 -16.06 -33.66
N SER A 307 9.74 -15.13 -33.74
CA SER A 307 9.16 -14.65 -34.99
C SER A 307 8.93 -13.14 -34.91
N PRO A 308 9.06 -12.38 -36.02
CA PRO A 308 8.80 -10.95 -36.01
C PRO A 308 7.31 -10.67 -35.71
N ILE A 309 7.07 -9.83 -34.70
CA ILE A 309 5.74 -9.38 -34.30
C ILE A 309 5.33 -8.17 -35.13
N GLN A 310 6.28 -7.24 -35.37
CA GLN A 310 6.02 -5.99 -36.08
C GLN A 310 7.28 -5.46 -36.74
N LYS A 311 7.09 -4.80 -37.91
CA LYS A 311 8.13 -3.96 -38.56
C LYS A 311 7.83 -2.50 -38.25
N ILE A 312 8.85 -1.77 -37.82
CA ILE A 312 8.74 -0.34 -37.53
C ILE A 312 9.82 0.44 -38.30
N SER A 313 9.46 1.65 -38.74
CA SER A 313 10.36 2.62 -39.28
C SER A 313 10.06 3.97 -38.67
N PHE A 314 11.08 4.67 -38.20
CA PHE A 314 10.92 6.02 -37.60
C PHE A 314 12.23 6.79 -37.67
N ASP A 315 12.13 8.10 -37.58
CA ASP A 315 13.25 9.03 -37.57
C ASP A 315 13.23 9.82 -36.26
N LEU A 316 14.41 10.01 -35.66
CA LEU A 316 14.62 10.91 -34.52
C LEU A 316 15.46 12.10 -34.99
N TYR A 317 14.92 13.29 -34.72
CA TYR A 317 15.54 14.56 -35.07
C TYR A 317 16.03 15.32 -33.84
#